data_595a447fad6996f7e79d077ffc84a454
#
_entry.id   595a447fad6996f7e79d077ffc84a454
#
_cell.length_a   1.000
_cell.length_b   1.000
_cell.length_c   1.000
_cell.angle_alpha   90.00
_cell.angle_beta   90.00
_cell.angle_gamma   90.00
#
_symmetry.space_group_name_H-M   'P 1'
#
loop_
_entity.id
_entity.type
_entity.pdbx_description
1 polymer ?
#
loop_
_entity_poly.entity_id
_entity_poly.type
_entity_poly.pdbx_seq_one_letter_code
_entity_poly.pdbx_strand_id
1 'polypeptide(L)'
;MQLGFQQIVIYPEITKEDKKTAYEKLAGLRNEIVVSGKSFESIARLYSMDPGSAPLGGKIAATKGMMVPQFESTVFKLKPNEISEIIETEFGYHIIKLLSRAGEDFVCLHILIRPEFSIKAVNLASQRMDSCYRMLKMNELTWEQAVARFSNDASTKQNKGIITNPKNASQMWDMSDLNEIDQQIYLLTDAMEEGDVTQPNLYMDFMTREQGIRIVRLMKRIPAHRANLNDDYALIKQAAENDKRTRILNEWVDSKLGNAYIRVDSEFSACPFQHQWLNK
;
A
#
# COMPACT_ATOMS: atom_id res chain seq x y z
N MET A 1 14.25 22.92 3.41
CA MET A 1 14.61 22.46 2.06
C MET A 1 13.53 21.53 1.58
N GLN A 2 13.02 21.77 0.39
CA GLN A 2 11.98 20.93 -0.23
C GLN A 2 12.49 20.33 -1.53
N LEU A 3 12.05 19.12 -1.84
CA LEU A 3 12.52 18.32 -2.96
C LEU A 3 11.34 17.70 -3.69
N GLY A 4 11.38 17.76 -5.01
CA GLY A 4 10.41 17.09 -5.87
C GLY A 4 11.05 15.93 -6.62
N PHE A 5 10.37 14.78 -6.65
CA PHE A 5 10.89 13.56 -7.25
C PHE A 5 9.94 12.94 -8.25
N GLN A 6 10.54 12.27 -9.20
CA GLN A 6 9.87 11.37 -10.12
C GLN A 6 10.52 9.98 -10.02
N GLN A 7 9.74 8.94 -10.29
CA GLN A 7 10.26 7.57 -10.33
C GLN A 7 9.76 6.78 -11.53
N ILE A 8 10.55 5.81 -11.93
CA ILE A 8 10.15 4.72 -12.81
C ILE A 8 10.31 3.46 -11.98
N VAL A 9 9.26 2.70 -11.82
CA VAL A 9 9.29 1.42 -11.08
C VAL A 9 8.87 0.30 -12.02
N ILE A 10 9.62 -0.79 -11.99
CA ILE A 10 9.26 -2.05 -12.62
C ILE A 10 9.11 -3.10 -11.52
N TYR A 11 7.88 -3.49 -11.25
CA TYR A 11 7.60 -4.69 -10.46
C TYR A 11 7.76 -5.92 -11.33
N PRO A 12 8.42 -6.99 -10.85
CA PRO A 12 8.43 -8.28 -11.55
C PRO A 12 7.00 -8.75 -11.82
N GLU A 13 6.77 -9.31 -12.98
CA GLU A 13 5.47 -9.86 -13.36
C GLU A 13 5.46 -11.37 -13.12
N ILE A 14 4.36 -11.85 -12.54
CA ILE A 14 4.13 -13.30 -12.38
C ILE A 14 4.06 -13.94 -13.76
N THR A 15 4.99 -14.80 -14.06
CA THR A 15 5.06 -15.52 -15.35
C THR A 15 4.08 -16.71 -15.36
N LYS A 16 3.83 -17.26 -16.56
CA LYS A 16 3.06 -18.50 -16.69
C LYS A 16 3.73 -19.68 -15.97
N GLU A 17 5.05 -19.68 -15.91
CA GLU A 17 5.82 -20.72 -15.21
C GLU A 17 5.68 -20.59 -13.69
N ASP A 18 5.68 -19.35 -13.16
CA ASP A 18 5.44 -19.09 -11.74
C ASP A 18 4.04 -19.55 -11.32
N LYS A 19 3.03 -19.25 -12.15
CA LYS A 19 1.66 -19.74 -11.96
C LYS A 19 1.59 -21.27 -11.97
N LYS A 20 2.26 -21.91 -12.93
CA LYS A 20 2.33 -23.37 -13.03
C LYS A 20 2.97 -23.98 -11.79
N THR A 21 4.07 -23.43 -11.32
CA THR A 21 4.76 -23.89 -10.10
C THR A 21 3.86 -23.81 -8.88
N ALA A 22 3.13 -22.71 -8.70
CA ALA A 22 2.17 -22.56 -7.60
C ALA A 22 1.02 -23.57 -7.70
N TYR A 23 0.49 -23.77 -8.89
CA TYR A 23 -0.56 -24.77 -9.16
C TYR A 23 -0.08 -26.19 -8.84
N GLU A 24 1.10 -26.58 -9.32
CA GLU A 24 1.69 -27.91 -9.10
C GLU A 24 1.99 -28.15 -7.60
N LYS A 25 2.45 -27.12 -6.88
CA LYS A 25 2.63 -27.18 -5.44
C LYS A 25 1.31 -27.48 -4.73
N LEU A 26 0.25 -26.75 -5.06
CA LEU A 26 -1.07 -26.99 -4.47
C LEU A 26 -1.68 -28.34 -4.87
N ALA A 27 -1.45 -28.79 -6.11
CA ALA A 27 -1.86 -30.11 -6.59
C ALA A 27 -1.19 -31.23 -5.79
N GLY A 28 0.10 -31.08 -5.50
CA GLY A 28 0.83 -32.01 -4.62
C GLY A 28 0.23 -32.06 -3.21
N LEU A 29 -0.04 -30.90 -2.60
CA LEU A 29 -0.66 -30.82 -1.27
C LEU A 29 -2.08 -31.42 -1.27
N ARG A 30 -2.88 -31.16 -2.31
CA ARG A 30 -4.20 -31.78 -2.45
C ARG A 30 -4.10 -33.32 -2.52
N ASN A 31 -3.15 -33.83 -3.28
CA ASN A 31 -2.92 -35.26 -3.38
C ASN A 31 -2.53 -35.91 -2.04
N GLU A 32 -1.68 -35.21 -1.26
CA GLU A 32 -1.34 -35.66 0.11
C GLU A 32 -2.56 -35.75 1.03
N ILE A 33 -3.49 -34.81 0.88
CA ILE A 33 -4.74 -34.81 1.69
C ILE A 33 -5.70 -35.90 1.19
N VAL A 34 -5.97 -35.96 -0.11
CA VAL A 34 -7.02 -36.80 -0.69
C VAL A 34 -6.60 -38.27 -0.76
N VAL A 35 -5.35 -38.52 -1.19
CA VAL A 35 -4.85 -39.88 -1.42
C VAL A 35 -4.12 -40.42 -0.20
N SER A 36 -3.25 -39.64 0.43
CA SER A 36 -2.45 -40.10 1.57
C SER A 36 -3.13 -39.88 2.92
N GLY A 37 -4.33 -39.26 2.97
CA GLY A 37 -5.12 -39.08 4.18
C GLY A 37 -4.52 -38.12 5.20
N LYS A 38 -3.59 -37.24 4.77
CA LYS A 38 -3.04 -36.24 5.70
C LYS A 38 -4.10 -35.23 6.11
N SER A 39 -3.99 -34.71 7.36
CA SER A 39 -4.94 -33.72 7.87
C SER A 39 -4.87 -32.42 7.06
N PHE A 40 -6.04 -31.98 6.57
CA PHE A 40 -6.18 -30.71 5.87
C PHE A 40 -5.70 -29.53 6.72
N GLU A 41 -6.07 -29.52 8.01
CA GLU A 41 -5.72 -28.48 8.95
C GLU A 41 -4.21 -28.40 9.20
N SER A 42 -3.53 -29.54 9.26
CA SER A 42 -2.08 -29.59 9.42
C SER A 42 -1.35 -29.05 8.19
N ILE A 43 -1.81 -29.43 7.00
CA ILE A 43 -1.25 -28.94 5.74
C ILE A 43 -1.54 -27.42 5.58
N ALA A 44 -2.74 -26.97 5.96
CA ALA A 44 -3.09 -25.55 5.92
C ALA A 44 -2.18 -24.70 6.83
N ARG A 45 -1.91 -25.16 8.07
CA ARG A 45 -0.99 -24.44 8.98
C ARG A 45 0.43 -24.34 8.47
N LEU A 46 0.91 -25.36 7.74
CA LEU A 46 2.29 -25.42 7.27
C LEU A 46 2.50 -24.68 5.94
N TYR A 47 1.52 -24.70 5.05
CA TYR A 47 1.72 -24.28 3.66
C TYR A 47 0.79 -23.20 3.17
N SER A 48 -0.35 -22.94 3.84
CA SER A 48 -1.27 -21.90 3.38
C SER A 48 -0.65 -20.52 3.54
N MET A 49 -0.75 -19.75 2.49
CA MET A 49 -0.26 -18.35 2.43
C MET A 49 -1.36 -17.33 2.82
N ASP A 50 -2.47 -17.81 3.39
CA ASP A 50 -3.49 -16.93 3.96
C ASP A 50 -3.20 -16.67 5.45
N PRO A 51 -2.72 -15.47 5.83
CA PRO A 51 -2.33 -15.19 7.21
C PRO A 51 -3.50 -15.21 8.19
N GLY A 52 -4.73 -14.99 7.70
CA GLY A 52 -5.93 -14.95 8.53
C GLY A 52 -6.39 -16.33 8.97
N SER A 53 -6.34 -17.33 8.08
CA SER A 53 -6.88 -18.65 8.37
C SER A 53 -5.80 -19.72 8.58
N ALA A 54 -4.59 -19.58 8.04
CA ALA A 54 -3.53 -20.59 8.18
C ALA A 54 -3.26 -21.00 9.64
N PRO A 55 -3.12 -20.08 10.61
CA PRO A 55 -2.92 -20.44 12.02
C PRO A 55 -4.08 -21.24 12.61
N LEU A 56 -5.28 -21.07 12.04
CA LEU A 56 -6.51 -21.76 12.42
C LEU A 56 -6.74 -23.06 11.62
N GLY A 57 -5.72 -23.57 10.92
CA GLY A 57 -5.84 -24.75 10.07
C GLY A 57 -6.64 -24.51 8.79
N GLY A 58 -6.66 -23.28 8.30
CA GLY A 58 -7.41 -22.88 7.12
C GLY A 58 -8.89 -22.59 7.37
N LYS A 59 -9.37 -22.55 8.62
CA LYS A 59 -10.79 -22.41 8.95
C LYS A 59 -11.33 -21.02 8.68
N ILE A 60 -12.42 -20.95 7.92
CA ILE A 60 -13.21 -19.76 7.66
C ILE A 60 -14.68 -20.05 7.99
N ALA A 61 -15.33 -19.10 8.65
CA ALA A 61 -16.77 -19.03 8.81
C ALA A 61 -17.23 -17.72 8.12
N ALA A 62 -18.14 -17.84 7.17
CA ALA A 62 -18.60 -16.71 6.36
C ALA A 62 -20.04 -16.90 5.89
N THR A 63 -20.66 -15.79 5.48
CA THR A 63 -21.97 -15.73 4.83
C THR A 63 -21.77 -15.37 3.37
N LYS A 64 -22.69 -15.79 2.52
CA LYS A 64 -22.70 -15.46 1.09
C LYS A 64 -22.56 -13.95 0.84
N GLY A 65 -21.68 -13.58 -0.09
CA GLY A 65 -21.33 -12.19 -0.41
C GLY A 65 -20.07 -11.69 0.32
N MET A 66 -19.48 -12.47 1.25
CA MET A 66 -18.27 -12.09 1.97
C MET A 66 -16.98 -12.51 1.27
N MET A 67 -17.05 -13.48 0.36
CA MET A 67 -15.88 -14.02 -0.34
C MET A 67 -15.95 -13.72 -1.84
N VAL A 68 -14.81 -13.84 -2.53
CA VAL A 68 -14.77 -13.66 -3.98
C VAL A 68 -15.65 -14.68 -4.70
N PRO A 69 -16.29 -14.30 -5.82
CA PRO A 69 -17.31 -15.13 -6.48
C PRO A 69 -16.88 -16.54 -6.81
N GLN A 70 -15.61 -16.72 -7.25
CA GLN A 70 -15.06 -18.04 -7.60
C GLN A 70 -14.98 -18.97 -6.38
N PHE A 71 -14.58 -18.41 -5.22
CA PHE A 71 -14.49 -19.14 -3.97
C PHE A 71 -15.90 -19.57 -3.51
N GLU A 72 -16.83 -18.63 -3.44
CA GLU A 72 -18.21 -18.89 -3.01
C GLU A 72 -18.91 -19.90 -3.91
N SER A 73 -18.83 -19.72 -5.23
CA SER A 73 -19.46 -20.65 -6.17
C SER A 73 -18.94 -22.09 -5.99
N THR A 74 -17.69 -22.24 -5.56
CA THR A 74 -17.11 -23.56 -5.27
C THR A 74 -17.65 -24.10 -3.96
N VAL A 75 -17.64 -23.31 -2.87
CA VAL A 75 -18.19 -23.71 -1.58
C VAL A 75 -19.64 -24.20 -1.71
N PHE A 76 -20.47 -23.46 -2.45
CA PHE A 76 -21.90 -23.80 -2.61
C PHE A 76 -22.15 -25.05 -3.47
N LYS A 77 -21.18 -25.51 -4.26
CA LYS A 77 -21.28 -26.77 -5.02
C LYS A 77 -20.84 -27.99 -4.22
N LEU A 78 -20.00 -27.79 -3.18
CA LEU A 78 -19.47 -28.89 -2.38
C LEU A 78 -20.52 -29.49 -1.44
N LYS A 79 -20.38 -30.78 -1.18
CA LYS A 79 -21.06 -31.48 -0.09
C LYS A 79 -20.22 -31.37 1.20
N PRO A 80 -20.84 -31.50 2.39
CA PRO A 80 -20.09 -31.57 3.64
C PRO A 80 -18.96 -32.61 3.59
N ASN A 81 -17.77 -32.23 4.04
CA ASN A 81 -16.50 -32.96 4.00
C ASN A 81 -15.88 -33.20 2.61
N GLU A 82 -16.48 -32.71 1.55
CA GLU A 82 -15.91 -32.77 0.21
C GLU A 82 -14.80 -31.74 0.04
N ILE A 83 -13.76 -32.10 -0.72
CA ILE A 83 -12.62 -31.25 -1.06
C ILE A 83 -12.73 -30.87 -2.53
N SER A 84 -12.62 -29.58 -2.80
CA SER A 84 -12.72 -29.04 -4.17
C SER A 84 -11.57 -29.46 -5.06
N GLU A 85 -11.76 -29.31 -6.37
CA GLU A 85 -10.63 -29.12 -7.29
C GLU A 85 -9.91 -27.81 -7.01
N ILE A 86 -8.74 -27.59 -7.63
CA ILE A 86 -8.00 -26.34 -7.52
C ILE A 86 -8.77 -25.26 -8.27
N ILE A 87 -9.00 -24.14 -7.62
CA ILE A 87 -9.61 -22.94 -8.21
C ILE A 87 -8.62 -21.79 -8.23
N GLU A 88 -8.68 -20.96 -9.26
CA GLU A 88 -7.91 -19.70 -9.35
C GLU A 88 -8.80 -18.52 -8.98
N THR A 89 -8.27 -17.62 -8.15
CA THR A 89 -8.88 -16.32 -7.81
C THR A 89 -7.82 -15.23 -8.01
N GLU A 90 -8.19 -13.98 -7.82
CA GLU A 90 -7.24 -12.86 -7.79
C GLU A 90 -6.15 -12.99 -6.71
N PHE A 91 -6.42 -13.77 -5.64
CA PHE A 91 -5.46 -14.02 -4.54
C PHE A 91 -4.50 -15.19 -4.81
N GLY A 92 -4.74 -16.01 -5.81
CA GLY A 92 -3.95 -17.19 -6.15
C GLY A 92 -4.78 -18.46 -6.31
N TYR A 93 -4.17 -19.60 -6.05
CA TYR A 93 -4.80 -20.93 -6.17
C TYR A 93 -5.29 -21.43 -4.83
N HIS A 94 -6.51 -21.96 -4.80
CA HIS A 94 -7.13 -22.46 -3.58
C HIS A 94 -7.59 -23.91 -3.76
N ILE A 95 -7.59 -24.67 -2.65
CA ILE A 95 -8.43 -25.83 -2.41
C ILE A 95 -9.28 -25.56 -1.18
N ILE A 96 -10.52 -26.08 -1.21
CA ILE A 96 -11.52 -25.81 -0.19
C ILE A 96 -12.14 -27.14 0.26
N LYS A 97 -12.30 -27.30 1.59
CA LYS A 97 -13.07 -28.40 2.18
C LYS A 97 -14.26 -27.81 2.91
N LEU A 98 -15.47 -28.13 2.48
CA LEU A 98 -16.68 -27.71 3.18
C LEU A 98 -16.84 -28.52 4.47
N LEU A 99 -17.01 -27.86 5.61
CA LEU A 99 -17.33 -28.51 6.87
C LEU A 99 -18.85 -28.56 7.11
N SER A 100 -19.51 -27.42 7.00
CA SER A 100 -20.95 -27.29 7.18
C SER A 100 -21.52 -26.12 6.37
N ARG A 101 -22.79 -26.20 6.04
CA ARG A 101 -23.55 -25.12 5.40
C ARG A 101 -24.97 -25.12 5.93
N ALA A 102 -25.49 -23.93 6.28
CA ALA A 102 -26.84 -23.70 6.74
C ALA A 102 -27.41 -22.45 6.05
N GLY A 103 -28.25 -22.64 5.02
CA GLY A 103 -28.71 -21.52 4.20
C GLY A 103 -27.56 -20.82 3.45
N GLU A 104 -27.38 -19.55 3.74
CA GLU A 104 -26.31 -18.72 3.16
C GLU A 104 -25.01 -18.75 3.97
N ASP A 105 -25.04 -19.28 5.20
CA ASP A 105 -23.87 -19.41 6.06
C ASP A 105 -23.10 -20.70 5.77
N PHE A 106 -21.77 -20.62 5.82
CA PHE A 106 -20.92 -21.79 5.64
C PHE A 106 -19.67 -21.73 6.53
N VAL A 107 -19.16 -22.91 6.86
CA VAL A 107 -17.87 -23.10 7.49
C VAL A 107 -17.05 -24.03 6.61
N CYS A 108 -15.85 -23.59 6.23
CA CYS A 108 -14.95 -24.37 5.40
C CYS A 108 -13.51 -24.28 5.92
N LEU A 109 -12.67 -25.18 5.42
CA LEU A 109 -11.22 -25.05 5.46
C LEU A 109 -10.72 -24.69 4.09
N HIS A 110 -9.69 -23.86 3.98
CA HIS A 110 -9.04 -23.60 2.71
C HIS A 110 -7.51 -23.55 2.83
N ILE A 111 -6.83 -23.80 1.71
CA ILE A 111 -5.40 -23.61 1.55
C ILE A 111 -5.22 -22.70 0.35
N LEU A 112 -4.48 -21.62 0.55
CA LEU A 112 -4.11 -20.66 -0.47
C LEU A 112 -2.63 -20.81 -0.79
N ILE A 113 -2.28 -20.97 -2.09
CA ILE A 113 -0.92 -20.82 -2.59
C ILE A 113 -0.92 -19.68 -3.61
N ARG A 114 -0.11 -18.66 -3.34
CA ARG A 114 0.12 -17.55 -4.26
C ARG A 114 1.30 -17.87 -5.18
N PRO A 115 1.22 -17.55 -6.48
CA PRO A 115 2.42 -17.53 -7.31
C PRO A 115 3.43 -16.53 -6.74
N GLU A 116 4.66 -16.98 -6.58
CA GLU A 116 5.80 -16.13 -6.17
C GLU A 116 6.65 -15.83 -7.39
N PHE A 117 7.29 -14.66 -7.39
CA PHE A 117 8.18 -14.28 -8.48
C PHE A 117 9.42 -15.20 -8.51
N SER A 118 9.69 -15.79 -9.63
CA SER A 118 10.94 -16.50 -9.84
C SER A 118 12.13 -15.54 -9.94
N ILE A 119 13.32 -16.01 -9.64
CA ILE A 119 14.57 -15.28 -9.88
C ILE A 119 14.65 -14.81 -11.34
N LYS A 120 14.11 -15.59 -12.27
CA LYS A 120 14.04 -15.23 -13.69
C LYS A 120 13.15 -14.00 -13.93
N ALA A 121 12.00 -13.90 -13.26
CA ALA A 121 11.12 -12.74 -13.37
C ALA A 121 11.80 -11.46 -12.82
N VAL A 122 12.48 -11.58 -11.68
CA VAL A 122 13.26 -10.48 -11.09
C VAL A 122 14.40 -10.04 -12.02
N ASN A 123 15.16 -10.99 -12.56
CA ASN A 123 16.25 -10.68 -13.49
C ASN A 123 15.74 -10.00 -14.77
N LEU A 124 14.59 -10.42 -15.28
CA LEU A 124 13.98 -9.77 -16.45
C LEU A 124 13.58 -8.33 -16.16
N ALA A 125 12.99 -8.08 -14.99
CA ALA A 125 12.65 -6.72 -14.55
C ALA A 125 13.91 -5.86 -14.40
N SER A 126 15.01 -6.41 -13.85
CA SER A 126 16.29 -5.73 -13.75
C SER A 126 16.86 -5.37 -15.12
N GLN A 127 16.92 -6.31 -16.05
CA GLN A 127 17.40 -6.05 -17.41
C GLN A 127 16.58 -5.01 -18.17
N ARG A 128 15.26 -4.99 -17.95
CA ARG A 128 14.37 -3.96 -18.51
C ARG A 128 14.68 -2.58 -17.90
N MET A 129 14.91 -2.52 -16.59
CA MET A 129 15.26 -1.27 -15.91
C MET A 129 16.64 -0.76 -16.34
N ASP A 130 17.64 -1.65 -16.47
CA ASP A 130 18.97 -1.29 -16.98
C ASP A 130 18.90 -0.74 -18.41
N SER A 131 18.02 -1.30 -19.24
CA SER A 131 17.77 -0.80 -20.60
C SER A 131 17.13 0.59 -20.56
N CYS A 132 16.14 0.81 -19.67
CA CYS A 132 15.53 2.11 -19.46
C CYS A 132 16.56 3.16 -19.02
N TYR A 133 17.37 2.83 -18.03
CA TYR A 133 18.44 3.70 -17.51
C TYR A 133 19.43 4.12 -18.61
N ARG A 134 19.87 3.16 -19.42
CA ARG A 134 20.80 3.39 -20.52
C ARG A 134 20.18 4.34 -21.57
N MET A 135 18.91 4.11 -21.97
CA MET A 135 18.22 4.98 -22.92
C MET A 135 18.03 6.39 -22.39
N LEU A 136 17.75 6.54 -21.09
CA LEU A 136 17.70 7.86 -20.44
C LEU A 136 19.06 8.57 -20.47
N LYS A 137 20.15 7.86 -20.11
CA LYS A 137 21.51 8.44 -20.10
C LYS A 137 22.04 8.80 -21.48
N MET A 138 21.59 8.09 -22.53
CA MET A 138 21.93 8.39 -23.93
C MET A 138 21.00 9.43 -24.57
N ASN A 139 20.01 9.96 -23.82
CA ASN A 139 18.95 10.86 -24.33
C ASN A 139 18.15 10.29 -25.50
N GLU A 140 18.04 8.94 -25.58
CA GLU A 140 17.21 8.26 -26.59
C GLU A 140 15.71 8.35 -26.25
N LEU A 141 15.38 8.52 -24.97
CA LEU A 141 14.02 8.73 -24.47
C LEU A 141 13.96 9.95 -23.55
N THR A 142 12.85 10.68 -23.63
CA THR A 142 12.50 11.63 -22.57
C THR A 142 12.03 10.88 -21.33
N TRP A 143 12.01 11.57 -20.18
CA TRP A 143 11.53 10.98 -18.94
C TRP A 143 10.09 10.46 -19.05
N GLU A 144 9.19 11.26 -19.65
CA GLU A 144 7.80 10.90 -19.84
C GLU A 144 7.61 9.66 -20.73
N GLN A 145 8.42 9.57 -21.80
CA GLN A 145 8.41 8.39 -22.68
C GLN A 145 8.91 7.15 -21.93
N ALA A 146 9.93 7.31 -21.10
CA ALA A 146 10.46 6.20 -20.30
C ALA A 146 9.44 5.73 -19.24
N VAL A 147 8.77 6.64 -18.53
CA VAL A 147 7.68 6.31 -17.60
C VAL A 147 6.57 5.53 -18.32
N ALA A 148 6.08 6.05 -19.46
CA ALA A 148 5.00 5.42 -20.20
C ALA A 148 5.35 4.00 -20.66
N ARG A 149 6.59 3.80 -21.13
CA ARG A 149 7.06 2.55 -21.73
C ARG A 149 7.47 1.50 -20.71
N PHE A 150 8.11 1.90 -19.63
CA PHE A 150 8.79 0.97 -18.72
C PHE A 150 8.08 0.82 -17.36
N SER A 151 7.53 1.91 -16.80
CA SER A 151 6.90 1.83 -15.48
C SER A 151 5.61 1.01 -15.52
N ASN A 152 5.45 0.12 -14.54
CA ASN A 152 4.18 -0.56 -14.27
C ASN A 152 3.61 -0.20 -12.88
N ASP A 153 4.18 0.79 -12.20
CA ASP A 153 3.68 1.33 -10.95
C ASP A 153 2.37 2.11 -11.17
N ALA A 154 1.28 1.57 -10.66
CA ALA A 154 -0.05 2.17 -10.82
C ALA A 154 -0.17 3.54 -10.13
N SER A 155 0.60 3.77 -9.07
CA SER A 155 0.51 4.99 -8.25
C SER A 155 1.10 6.22 -8.94
N THR A 156 2.18 6.05 -9.70
CA THR A 156 2.93 7.16 -10.31
C THR A 156 2.92 7.19 -11.82
N LYS A 157 2.65 6.06 -12.50
CA LYS A 157 2.67 5.98 -13.96
C LYS A 157 1.79 7.02 -14.65
N GLN A 158 0.55 7.19 -14.19
CA GLN A 158 -0.41 8.13 -14.78
C GLN A 158 -0.04 9.61 -14.51
N ASN A 159 0.79 9.86 -13.51
CA ASN A 159 1.27 11.17 -13.10
C ASN A 159 2.73 11.41 -13.52
N LYS A 160 3.15 10.90 -14.69
CA LYS A 160 4.51 11.06 -15.23
C LYS A 160 5.63 10.65 -14.25
N GLY A 161 5.33 9.73 -13.37
CA GLY A 161 6.26 9.24 -12.36
C GLY A 161 6.40 10.14 -11.12
N ILE A 162 5.60 11.20 -10.96
CA ILE A 162 5.70 12.12 -9.81
C ILE A 162 5.33 11.39 -8.52
N ILE A 163 6.22 11.47 -7.52
CA ILE A 163 6.01 10.92 -6.18
C ILE A 163 5.34 11.99 -5.34
N THR A 164 4.11 11.72 -4.88
CA THR A 164 3.37 12.63 -4.00
C THR A 164 3.53 12.24 -2.53
N ASN A 165 3.69 13.23 -1.66
CA ASN A 165 3.77 13.02 -0.22
C ASN A 165 2.39 12.53 0.30
N PRO A 166 2.29 11.33 0.89
CA PRO A 166 1.02 10.78 1.35
C PRO A 166 0.41 11.54 2.53
N LYS A 167 1.19 12.35 3.25
CA LYS A 167 0.68 13.15 4.39
C LYS A 167 -0.14 14.37 3.94
N ASN A 168 0.24 15.00 2.82
CA ASN A 168 -0.34 16.28 2.39
C ASN A 168 -0.66 16.36 0.89
N ALA A 169 -0.46 15.26 0.15
CA ALA A 169 -0.63 15.17 -1.31
C ALA A 169 0.23 16.17 -2.13
N SER A 170 1.27 16.76 -1.52
CA SER A 170 2.20 17.66 -2.20
C SER A 170 3.15 16.88 -3.11
N GLN A 171 3.53 17.49 -4.23
CA GLN A 171 4.63 16.99 -5.09
C GLN A 171 6.01 17.38 -4.54
N MET A 172 6.04 18.27 -3.56
CA MET A 172 7.25 18.69 -2.86
C MET A 172 7.30 18.01 -1.49
N TRP A 173 8.48 17.55 -1.12
CA TRP A 173 8.74 16.83 0.11
C TRP A 173 9.64 17.62 1.03
N ASP A 174 9.29 17.73 2.28
CA ASP A 174 10.22 18.16 3.32
C ASP A 174 11.18 17.02 3.68
N MET A 175 12.42 17.37 4.05
CA MET A 175 13.44 16.37 4.38
C MET A 175 13.04 15.45 5.53
N SER A 176 12.29 15.96 6.51
CA SER A 176 11.77 15.17 7.63
C SER A 176 10.81 14.07 7.15
N ASP A 177 9.86 14.43 6.28
CA ASP A 177 8.90 13.47 5.73
C ASP A 177 9.58 12.42 4.86
N LEU A 178 10.57 12.81 4.09
CA LEU A 178 11.33 11.90 3.25
C LEU A 178 12.10 10.86 4.08
N ASN A 179 12.73 11.29 5.15
CA ASN A 179 13.47 10.40 6.05
C ASN A 179 12.54 9.36 6.72
N GLU A 180 11.28 9.72 7.01
CA GLU A 180 10.32 8.82 7.63
C GLU A 180 9.71 7.83 6.63
N ILE A 181 9.43 8.27 5.40
CA ILE A 181 8.62 7.53 4.43
C ILE A 181 9.47 6.79 3.41
N ASP A 182 10.51 7.44 2.87
CA ASP A 182 11.42 6.84 1.88
C ASP A 182 12.88 7.17 2.19
N GLN A 183 13.45 6.38 3.08
CA GLN A 183 14.83 6.55 3.53
C GLN A 183 15.86 6.37 2.39
N GLN A 184 15.55 5.60 1.36
CA GLN A 184 16.46 5.44 0.21
C GLN A 184 16.58 6.75 -0.57
N ILE A 185 15.45 7.41 -0.87
CA ILE A 185 15.47 8.73 -1.53
C ILE A 185 16.18 9.75 -0.64
N TYR A 186 15.91 9.75 0.66
CA TYR A 186 16.55 10.63 1.61
C TYR A 186 18.08 10.55 1.55
N LEU A 187 18.64 9.32 1.57
CA LEU A 187 20.09 9.10 1.53
C LEU A 187 20.74 9.52 0.20
N LEU A 188 19.98 9.50 -0.89
CA LEU A 188 20.46 9.90 -2.21
C LEU A 188 20.42 11.41 -2.44
N THR A 189 19.69 12.15 -1.60
CA THR A 189 19.35 13.55 -1.81
C THR A 189 20.57 14.46 -1.92
N ASP A 190 21.58 14.28 -1.06
CA ASP A 190 22.75 15.17 -0.99
C ASP A 190 23.63 15.09 -2.24
N ALA A 191 23.65 13.92 -2.88
CA ALA A 191 24.47 13.64 -4.05
C ALA A 191 23.79 13.97 -5.39
N MET A 192 22.50 14.37 -5.39
CA MET A 192 21.75 14.61 -6.62
C MET A 192 21.61 16.10 -6.93
N GLU A 193 21.78 16.47 -8.19
CA GLU A 193 21.40 17.77 -8.76
C GLU A 193 20.05 17.69 -9.49
N GLU A 194 19.42 18.84 -9.76
CA GLU A 194 18.18 18.87 -10.54
C GLU A 194 18.38 18.25 -11.93
N GLY A 195 17.55 17.28 -12.25
CA GLY A 195 17.64 16.49 -13.49
C GLY A 195 18.43 15.19 -13.33
N ASP A 196 19.14 14.98 -12.24
CA ASP A 196 19.86 13.75 -11.99
C ASP A 196 18.95 12.55 -11.84
N VAL A 197 19.48 11.40 -12.27
CA VAL A 197 18.80 10.12 -12.25
C VAL A 197 19.68 9.10 -11.53
N THR A 198 19.11 8.41 -10.54
CA THR A 198 19.80 7.34 -9.82
C THR A 198 20.09 6.15 -10.73
N GLN A 199 21.07 5.34 -10.37
CA GLN A 199 21.17 3.99 -10.93
C GLN A 199 19.95 3.15 -10.52
N PRO A 200 19.61 2.10 -11.30
CA PRO A 200 18.61 1.12 -10.89
C PRO A 200 18.91 0.54 -9.51
N ASN A 201 17.94 0.54 -8.64
CA ASN A 201 18.08 -0.01 -7.28
C ASN A 201 16.84 -0.81 -6.89
N LEU A 202 17.01 -1.75 -5.97
CA LEU A 202 15.91 -2.49 -5.38
C LEU A 202 15.04 -1.52 -4.57
N TYR A 203 13.75 -1.68 -4.70
CA TYR A 203 12.74 -0.86 -4.06
C TYR A 203 11.66 -1.75 -3.43
N MET A 204 11.18 -1.36 -2.26
CA MET A 204 10.01 -1.94 -1.64
C MET A 204 8.98 -0.84 -1.46
N ASP A 205 7.81 -1.02 -2.05
CA ASP A 205 6.71 -0.09 -1.86
C ASP A 205 6.25 -0.10 -0.40
N PHE A 206 6.18 1.07 0.19
CA PHE A 206 5.83 1.22 1.61
C PHE A 206 4.39 0.79 1.91
N MET A 207 3.47 1.03 0.97
CA MET A 207 2.04 0.77 1.15
C MET A 207 1.66 -0.67 0.79
N THR A 208 2.10 -1.14 -0.39
CA THR A 208 1.75 -2.46 -0.91
C THR A 208 2.68 -3.57 -0.45
N ARG A 209 3.88 -3.22 0.03
CA ARG A 209 4.98 -4.17 0.36
C ARG A 209 5.46 -4.99 -0.83
N GLU A 210 5.19 -4.52 -2.03
CA GLU A 210 5.68 -5.15 -3.25
C GLU A 210 7.14 -4.76 -3.51
N GLN A 211 7.94 -5.74 -3.93
CA GLN A 211 9.32 -5.50 -4.31
C GLN A 211 9.42 -5.21 -5.80
N GLY A 212 10.14 -4.15 -6.14
CA GLY A 212 10.39 -3.73 -7.50
C GLY A 212 11.82 -3.25 -7.70
N ILE A 213 12.09 -2.77 -8.89
CA ILE A 213 13.34 -2.10 -9.25
C ILE A 213 12.99 -0.69 -9.67
N ARG A 214 13.70 0.28 -9.13
CA ARG A 214 13.37 1.69 -9.25
C ARG A 214 14.54 2.52 -9.78
N ILE A 215 14.21 3.53 -10.58
CA ILE A 215 15.05 4.69 -10.89
C ILE A 215 14.32 5.92 -10.35
N VAL A 216 15.04 6.80 -9.67
CA VAL A 216 14.51 8.09 -9.17
C VAL A 216 15.19 9.23 -9.89
N ARG A 217 14.41 10.26 -10.24
CA ARG A 217 14.90 11.53 -10.79
C ARG A 217 14.60 12.65 -9.81
N LEU A 218 15.60 13.47 -9.50
CA LEU A 218 15.38 14.73 -8.80
C LEU A 218 14.78 15.75 -9.79
N MET A 219 13.53 16.11 -9.57
CA MET A 219 12.81 17.04 -10.44
C MET A 219 13.08 18.50 -10.07
N LYS A 220 13.08 18.79 -8.76
CA LYS A 220 13.26 20.14 -8.23
C LYS A 220 13.88 20.12 -6.84
N ARG A 221 14.75 21.11 -6.56
CA ARG A 221 15.32 21.36 -5.24
C ARG A 221 15.06 22.81 -4.86
N ILE A 222 14.33 23.04 -3.77
CA ILE A 222 14.12 24.36 -3.19
C ILE A 222 14.96 24.41 -1.91
N PRO A 223 16.05 25.20 -1.87
CA PRO A 223 16.87 25.32 -0.67
C PRO A 223 16.04 25.88 0.49
N ALA A 224 16.52 25.68 1.70
CA ALA A 224 15.88 26.29 2.87
C ALA A 224 15.88 27.81 2.71
N HIS A 225 14.70 28.41 2.76
CA HIS A 225 14.52 29.85 2.66
C HIS A 225 13.45 30.32 3.66
N ARG A 226 13.41 31.62 3.92
CA ARG A 226 12.30 32.21 4.67
C ARG A 226 11.06 32.21 3.77
N ALA A 227 9.94 31.72 4.32
CA ALA A 227 8.69 31.64 3.58
C ALA A 227 8.34 32.97 2.90
N ASN A 228 8.00 32.90 1.60
CA ASN A 228 7.66 34.04 0.79
C ASN A 228 6.43 33.72 -0.11
N LEU A 229 5.77 34.79 -0.60
CA LEU A 229 4.54 34.63 -1.38
C LEU A 229 4.75 34.06 -2.80
N ASN A 230 5.97 34.07 -3.32
CA ASN A 230 6.24 33.54 -4.66
C ASN A 230 6.34 32.01 -4.65
N ASP A 231 7.07 31.46 -3.68
CA ASP A 231 7.39 30.03 -3.63
C ASP A 231 6.41 29.26 -2.72
N ASP A 232 5.90 29.91 -1.65
CA ASP A 232 5.12 29.26 -0.58
C ASP A 232 3.66 29.75 -0.51
N TYR A 233 3.12 30.34 -1.58
CA TYR A 233 1.78 30.95 -1.57
C TYR A 233 0.71 30.01 -1.02
N ALA A 234 0.70 28.74 -1.44
CA ALA A 234 -0.30 27.77 -1.00
C ALA A 234 -0.21 27.50 0.52
N LEU A 235 1.02 27.35 1.04
CA LEU A 235 1.29 27.13 2.45
C LEU A 235 0.86 28.34 3.31
N ILE A 236 1.27 29.53 2.88
CA ILE A 236 0.93 30.79 3.56
C ILE A 236 -0.59 31.01 3.54
N LYS A 237 -1.24 30.78 2.40
CA LYS A 237 -2.69 30.88 2.27
C LYS A 237 -3.39 29.91 3.23
N GLN A 238 -2.99 28.65 3.27
CA GLN A 238 -3.59 27.65 4.17
C GLN A 238 -3.40 28.02 5.64
N ALA A 239 -2.20 28.50 6.02
CA ALA A 239 -1.92 28.98 7.37
C ALA A 239 -2.82 30.16 7.75
N ALA A 240 -2.96 31.14 6.85
CA ALA A 240 -3.82 32.30 7.06
C ALA A 240 -5.31 31.94 7.14
N GLU A 241 -5.77 30.99 6.32
CA GLU A 241 -7.14 30.49 6.38
C GLU A 241 -7.42 29.74 7.70
N ASN A 242 -6.48 28.93 8.18
CA ASN A 242 -6.59 28.23 9.46
C ASN A 242 -6.60 29.20 10.64
N ASP A 243 -5.71 30.20 10.63
CA ASP A 243 -5.68 31.26 11.65
C ASP A 243 -7.01 32.03 11.67
N LYS A 244 -7.49 32.47 10.51
CA LYS A 244 -8.78 33.15 10.39
C LYS A 244 -9.94 32.28 10.90
N ARG A 245 -9.95 30.97 10.56
CA ARG A 245 -10.98 30.05 11.06
C ARG A 245 -10.93 29.91 12.56
N THR A 246 -9.73 29.73 13.13
CA THR A 246 -9.54 29.61 14.59
C THR A 246 -10.00 30.88 15.30
N ARG A 247 -9.63 32.07 14.79
CA ARG A 247 -10.06 33.34 15.35
C ARG A 247 -11.58 33.51 15.32
N ILE A 248 -12.22 33.26 14.17
CA ILE A 248 -13.69 33.38 14.05
C ILE A 248 -14.37 32.36 14.97
N LEU A 249 -13.86 31.16 15.11
CA LEU A 249 -14.40 30.14 16.00
C LEU A 249 -14.31 30.59 17.47
N ASN A 250 -13.16 31.13 17.88
CA ASN A 250 -12.96 31.65 19.23
C ASN A 250 -13.89 32.83 19.52
N GLU A 251 -13.98 33.79 18.61
CA GLU A 251 -14.92 34.94 18.74
C GLU A 251 -16.37 34.47 18.84
N TRP A 252 -16.75 33.47 18.07
CA TRP A 252 -18.09 32.88 18.13
C TRP A 252 -18.34 32.18 19.48
N VAL A 253 -17.38 31.36 19.95
CA VAL A 253 -17.45 30.69 21.25
C VAL A 253 -17.62 31.74 22.35
N ASP A 254 -16.75 32.75 22.38
CA ASP A 254 -16.81 33.82 23.39
C ASP A 254 -18.16 34.56 23.38
N SER A 255 -18.72 34.79 22.17
CA SER A 255 -20.06 35.42 22.05
C SER A 255 -21.20 34.56 22.61
N LYS A 256 -21.03 33.24 22.67
CA LYS A 256 -22.03 32.29 23.17
C LYS A 256 -21.86 31.97 24.66
N LEU A 257 -20.64 32.12 25.20
CA LEU A 257 -20.34 31.81 26.60
C LEU A 257 -21.20 32.63 27.58
N GLY A 258 -21.49 33.88 27.28
CA GLY A 258 -22.33 34.74 28.11
C GLY A 258 -23.78 34.24 28.27
N ASN A 259 -24.28 33.42 27.37
CA ASN A 259 -25.63 32.86 27.36
C ASN A 259 -25.66 31.35 27.66
N ALA A 260 -24.52 30.74 27.92
CA ALA A 260 -24.39 29.28 28.18
C ALA A 260 -24.27 29.05 29.69
N TYR A 261 -25.00 28.05 30.18
CA TYR A 261 -24.78 27.57 31.54
C TYR A 261 -23.60 26.57 31.51
N ILE A 262 -22.50 26.98 32.15
CA ILE A 262 -21.29 26.16 32.24
C ILE A 262 -21.01 25.84 33.70
N ARG A 263 -20.89 24.54 34.00
CA ARG A 263 -20.49 24.05 35.34
C ARG A 263 -19.13 23.36 35.20
N VAL A 264 -18.16 23.85 35.94
CA VAL A 264 -16.84 23.22 36.06
C VAL A 264 -16.74 22.70 37.51
N ASP A 265 -16.39 21.42 37.64
CA ASP A 265 -16.21 20.85 38.98
C ASP A 265 -14.99 21.46 39.67
N SER A 266 -15.06 21.56 41.01
CA SER A 266 -14.08 22.29 41.81
C SER A 266 -12.63 21.82 41.63
N GLU A 267 -12.44 20.57 41.37
CA GLU A 267 -11.12 19.98 41.09
C GLU A 267 -10.45 20.51 39.79
N PHE A 268 -11.25 21.04 38.85
CA PHE A 268 -10.73 21.60 37.59
C PHE A 268 -10.74 23.16 37.61
N SER A 269 -11.11 23.80 38.70
CA SER A 269 -11.21 25.28 38.76
C SER A 269 -9.86 25.99 38.57
N ALA A 270 -8.74 25.33 38.85
CA ALA A 270 -7.38 25.83 38.67
C ALA A 270 -6.79 25.55 37.27
N CYS A 271 -7.50 24.87 36.36
CA CYS A 271 -7.01 24.57 35.03
C CYS A 271 -6.97 25.84 34.18
N PRO A 272 -5.93 26.05 33.34
CA PRO A 272 -5.88 27.14 32.39
C PRO A 272 -6.80 26.85 31.21
N PHE A 273 -8.02 27.40 31.26
CA PHE A 273 -8.97 27.29 30.16
C PHE A 273 -8.66 28.31 29.06
N GLN A 274 -8.80 27.91 27.80
CA GLN A 274 -8.60 28.79 26.65
C GLN A 274 -9.61 29.93 26.59
N HIS A 275 -10.82 29.71 27.09
CA HIS A 275 -11.90 30.68 27.20
C HIS A 275 -12.30 30.89 28.66
N GLN A 276 -12.91 32.01 28.98
CA GLN A 276 -13.41 32.32 30.34
C GLN A 276 -14.66 31.50 30.69
N TRP A 277 -14.46 30.21 30.99
CA TRP A 277 -15.55 29.27 31.31
C TRP A 277 -16.06 29.44 32.76
N LEU A 278 -15.27 30.06 33.60
CA LEU A 278 -15.67 30.36 34.96
C LEU A 278 -16.25 31.81 34.97
N ASN A 279 -17.58 31.93 35.04
CA ASN A 279 -18.19 33.22 35.33
C ASN A 279 -17.77 33.64 36.75
N LYS A 280 -17.30 34.88 36.84
CA LYS A 280 -17.07 35.54 38.14
C LYS A 280 -18.36 35.77 38.87
#